data_a3d963e70a5e8c8e5f93bfe0258dff24
#
_entry.id   a3d963e70a5e8c8e5f93bfe0258dff24
#
_cell.length_a   1.000
_cell.length_b   1.000
_cell.length_c   1.000
_cell.angle_alpha   90.00
_cell.angle_beta   90.00
_cell.angle_gamma   90.00
#
_symmetry.space_group_name_H-M   'P 1'
#
loop_
_entity.id
_entity.type
_entity.pdbx_description
1 polymer ?
#
loop_
_entity_poly.entity_id
_entity_poly.type
_entity_poly.pdbx_seq_one_letter_code
_entity_poly.pdbx_strand_id
1 'polypeptide(L)'
;MPIVRFIRSLLLFLFFIVYTAPYATACFIAFPFMNAERRYWMAVGWCRSTLFVARHLAGIRYRIEGQENLPDGPAVLLSKHQSAWETVAFPAIMPRPLCYVFKRELLYVPFFGWALGMLKMVHIDRKEGKYAFASVVKQGRLRMKEGAWVIMFPEGTRTRVGQQGKYKTGGARFAIDAGAPVVPIAHNAGHVWPRNSFIKYAGTVTVSIGKPIDSTGLTPDQLNARVEAWIEAEMRRIDPHAYRDAGGGASASSGKAGKRGGGDRADTSLG
;
A
#
# COMPACT_ATOMS: atom_id res chain seq x y z
N MET A 1 18.10 21.59 6.22
CA MET A 1 18.06 22.16 7.57
C MET A 1 16.98 21.45 8.38
N PRO A 2 17.25 20.88 9.56
CA PRO A 2 16.28 20.07 10.32
C PRO A 2 15.08 20.88 10.80
N ILE A 3 15.28 22.11 11.24
CA ILE A 3 14.21 23.00 11.73
C ILE A 3 13.14 23.27 10.66
N VAL A 4 13.55 23.59 9.42
CA VAL A 4 12.60 23.83 8.31
C VAL A 4 11.76 22.59 8.01
N ARG A 5 12.37 21.40 8.05
CA ARG A 5 11.63 20.14 7.85
C ARG A 5 10.62 19.89 8.97
N PHE A 6 11.01 20.18 10.20
CA PHE A 6 10.11 20.06 11.35
C PHE A 6 8.91 21.01 11.22
N ILE A 7 9.16 22.30 10.94
CA ILE A 7 8.10 23.29 10.76
C ILE A 7 7.14 22.88 9.63
N ARG A 8 7.66 22.46 8.48
CA ARG A 8 6.83 21.98 7.35
C ARG A 8 5.99 20.76 7.72
N SER A 9 6.57 19.82 8.48
CA SER A 9 5.85 18.63 8.94
C SER A 9 4.78 18.98 9.97
N LEU A 10 5.07 19.93 10.85
CA LEU A 10 4.12 20.44 11.84
C LEU A 10 2.94 21.17 11.16
N LEU A 11 3.22 22.03 10.20
CA LEU A 11 2.17 22.71 9.44
C LEU A 11 1.27 21.72 8.67
N LEU A 12 1.87 20.70 8.06
CA LEU A 12 1.10 19.63 7.40
C LEU A 12 0.27 18.83 8.42
N PHE A 13 0.78 18.54 9.58
CA PHE A 13 0.06 17.87 10.66
C PHE A 13 -1.10 18.72 11.19
N LEU A 14 -0.88 20.02 11.42
CA LEU A 14 -1.93 20.96 11.82
C LEU A 14 -3.03 21.05 10.75
N PHE A 15 -2.65 21.05 9.47
CA PHE A 15 -3.63 20.96 8.37
C PHE A 15 -4.50 19.71 8.52
N PHE A 16 -3.92 18.53 8.79
CA PHE A 16 -4.72 17.32 9.00
C PHE A 16 -5.72 17.45 10.14
N ILE A 17 -5.30 18.02 11.27
CA ILE A 17 -6.20 18.19 12.43
C ILE A 17 -7.33 19.18 12.09
N VAL A 18 -6.99 20.35 11.56
CA VAL A 18 -7.94 21.44 11.34
C VAL A 18 -8.87 21.16 10.16
N TYR A 19 -8.36 20.53 9.09
CA TYR A 19 -9.11 20.34 7.85
C TYR A 19 -9.91 19.04 7.83
N THR A 20 -9.38 17.94 8.41
CA THR A 20 -10.03 16.63 8.28
C THR A 20 -11.38 16.57 9.01
N ALA A 21 -11.48 17.12 10.21
CA ALA A 21 -12.71 17.03 10.99
C ALA A 21 -13.89 17.80 10.33
N PRO A 22 -13.75 19.06 9.92
CA PRO A 22 -14.82 19.77 9.18
C PRO A 22 -15.15 19.09 7.85
N TYR A 23 -14.13 18.65 7.10
CA TYR A 23 -14.35 17.97 5.81
C TYR A 23 -15.11 16.64 5.98
N ALA A 24 -14.72 15.82 6.94
CA ALA A 24 -15.41 14.58 7.26
C ALA A 24 -16.87 14.85 7.69
N THR A 25 -17.10 15.86 8.51
CA THR A 25 -18.45 16.27 8.92
C THR A 25 -19.30 16.65 7.70
N ALA A 26 -18.77 17.46 6.80
CA ALA A 26 -19.43 17.82 5.54
C ALA A 26 -19.75 16.58 4.69
N CYS A 27 -18.82 15.63 4.60
CA CYS A 27 -19.06 14.35 3.93
C CYS A 27 -20.20 13.57 4.59
N PHE A 28 -20.22 13.43 5.91
CA PHE A 28 -21.26 12.69 6.62
C PHE A 28 -22.66 13.30 6.44
N ILE A 29 -22.73 14.63 6.40
CA ILE A 29 -23.99 15.35 6.15
C ILE A 29 -24.46 15.13 4.70
N ALA A 30 -23.54 15.19 3.72
CA ALA A 30 -23.87 15.13 2.30
C ALA A 30 -24.09 13.69 1.78
N PHE A 31 -23.39 12.69 2.32
CA PHE A 31 -23.40 11.32 1.83
C PHE A 31 -24.77 10.65 1.75
N PRO A 32 -25.71 10.84 2.70
CA PRO A 32 -27.04 10.27 2.58
C PRO A 32 -27.80 10.68 1.31
N PHE A 33 -27.51 11.87 0.79
CA PHE A 33 -28.15 12.45 -0.39
C PHE A 33 -27.40 12.17 -1.71
N MET A 34 -26.32 11.40 -1.66
CA MET A 34 -25.46 11.13 -2.82
C MET A 34 -25.45 9.64 -3.19
N ASN A 35 -25.28 9.36 -4.50
CA ASN A 35 -24.98 8.01 -4.96
C ASN A 35 -23.52 7.63 -4.61
N ALA A 36 -23.17 6.33 -4.75
CA ALA A 36 -21.86 5.81 -4.34
C ALA A 36 -20.67 6.49 -5.05
N GLU A 37 -20.83 6.81 -6.33
CA GLU A 37 -19.79 7.45 -7.13
C GLU A 37 -19.54 8.89 -6.66
N ARG A 38 -20.59 9.68 -6.45
CA ARG A 38 -20.46 11.05 -5.92
C ARG A 38 -19.84 11.08 -4.53
N ARG A 39 -20.22 10.13 -3.65
CA ARG A 39 -19.59 9.98 -2.32
C ARG A 39 -18.09 9.74 -2.46
N TYR A 40 -17.70 8.82 -3.37
CA TYR A 40 -16.30 8.53 -3.62
C TYR A 40 -15.54 9.78 -4.07
N TRP A 41 -16.00 10.47 -5.10
CA TRP A 41 -15.31 11.66 -5.61
C TRP A 41 -15.31 12.82 -4.63
N MET A 42 -16.33 12.97 -3.79
CA MET A 42 -16.29 13.92 -2.68
C MET A 42 -15.20 13.53 -1.66
N ALA A 43 -15.11 12.27 -1.25
CA ALA A 43 -14.02 11.82 -0.36
C ALA A 43 -12.64 12.00 -0.99
N VAL A 44 -12.50 11.78 -2.31
CA VAL A 44 -11.26 12.03 -3.07
C VAL A 44 -10.89 13.52 -3.07
N GLY A 45 -11.84 14.42 -2.92
CA GLY A 45 -11.58 15.86 -2.72
C GLY A 45 -10.62 16.10 -1.54
N TRP A 46 -10.80 15.39 -0.42
CA TRP A 46 -9.87 15.43 0.71
C TRP A 46 -8.47 14.95 0.32
N CYS A 47 -8.37 13.88 -0.45
CA CYS A 47 -7.09 13.37 -0.94
C CYS A 47 -6.37 14.39 -1.83
N ARG A 48 -7.11 15.01 -2.77
CA ARG A 48 -6.57 16.06 -3.65
C ARG A 48 -6.10 17.29 -2.88
N SER A 49 -6.88 17.75 -1.90
CA SER A 49 -6.50 18.85 -1.01
C SER A 49 -5.23 18.49 -0.22
N THR A 50 -5.13 17.26 0.27
CA THR A 50 -3.94 16.77 0.97
C THR A 50 -2.70 16.78 0.08
N LEU A 51 -2.79 16.31 -1.17
CA LEU A 51 -1.67 16.35 -2.11
C LEU A 51 -1.27 17.79 -2.46
N PHE A 52 -2.26 18.68 -2.64
CA PHE A 52 -2.02 20.10 -2.88
C PHE A 52 -1.24 20.73 -1.71
N VAL A 53 -1.70 20.53 -0.49
CA VAL A 53 -1.06 21.08 0.71
C VAL A 53 0.32 20.44 0.94
N ALA A 54 0.46 19.12 0.76
CA ALA A 54 1.74 18.44 0.86
C ALA A 54 2.76 18.97 -0.16
N ARG A 55 2.31 19.32 -1.38
CA ARG A 55 3.16 19.94 -2.40
C ARG A 55 3.66 21.32 -1.96
N HIS A 56 2.78 22.17 -1.45
CA HIS A 56 3.10 23.58 -1.17
C HIS A 56 3.78 23.78 0.20
N LEU A 57 3.34 23.04 1.24
CA LEU A 57 3.94 23.15 2.58
C LEU A 57 5.17 22.24 2.74
N ALA A 58 5.05 20.95 2.36
CA ALA A 58 6.12 19.99 2.58
C ALA A 58 7.06 19.81 1.38
N GLY A 59 6.72 20.37 0.21
CA GLY A 59 7.51 20.22 -1.01
C GLY A 59 7.44 18.82 -1.61
N ILE A 60 6.38 18.05 -1.32
CA ILE A 60 6.19 16.68 -1.82
C ILE A 60 5.48 16.75 -3.16
N ARG A 61 6.21 16.44 -4.22
CA ARG A 61 5.72 16.37 -5.59
C ARG A 61 5.58 14.91 -6.02
N TYR A 62 4.91 14.67 -7.13
CA TYR A 62 4.86 13.35 -7.75
C TYR A 62 4.89 13.45 -9.27
N ARG A 63 5.33 12.38 -9.91
CA ARG A 63 5.22 12.14 -11.35
C ARG A 63 4.71 10.72 -11.57
N ILE A 64 3.96 10.52 -12.64
CA ILE A 64 3.40 9.23 -13.02
C ILE A 64 4.05 8.80 -14.33
N GLU A 65 4.50 7.57 -14.39
CA GLU A 65 5.06 6.91 -15.56
C GLU A 65 4.19 5.69 -15.88
N GLY A 66 3.88 5.45 -17.15
CA GLY A 66 3.05 4.32 -17.59
C GLY A 66 1.56 4.50 -17.35
N GLN A 67 1.05 5.73 -17.31
CA GLN A 67 -0.38 5.98 -17.14
C GLN A 67 -1.21 5.38 -18.29
N GLU A 68 -0.64 5.28 -19.49
CA GLU A 68 -1.20 4.63 -20.67
C GLU A 68 -1.41 3.12 -20.51
N ASN A 69 -0.80 2.51 -19.50
CA ASN A 69 -0.97 1.09 -19.18
C ASN A 69 -2.24 0.80 -18.38
N LEU A 70 -2.93 1.82 -17.90
CA LEU A 70 -4.17 1.64 -17.15
C LEU A 70 -5.29 1.16 -18.09
N PRO A 71 -5.95 0.02 -17.79
CA PRO A 71 -6.97 -0.53 -18.68
C PRO A 71 -8.30 0.22 -18.55
N ASP A 72 -9.11 0.18 -19.60
CA ASP A 72 -10.47 0.72 -19.56
C ASP A 72 -11.46 -0.20 -18.82
N GLY A 73 -11.11 -1.45 -18.63
CA GLY A 73 -11.93 -2.47 -17.98
C GLY A 73 -11.65 -2.65 -16.49
N PRO A 74 -12.25 -3.69 -15.89
CA PRO A 74 -11.95 -4.11 -14.53
C PRO A 74 -10.48 -4.49 -14.36
N ALA A 75 -9.87 -4.12 -13.23
CA ALA A 75 -8.48 -4.47 -12.94
C ALA A 75 -8.24 -4.60 -11.43
N VAL A 76 -7.22 -5.37 -11.10
CA VAL A 76 -6.65 -5.46 -9.75
C VAL A 76 -5.32 -4.75 -9.75
N LEU A 77 -5.18 -3.70 -8.93
CA LEU A 77 -3.93 -2.99 -8.78
C LEU A 77 -3.13 -3.62 -7.64
N LEU A 78 -1.94 -4.13 -7.93
CA LEU A 78 -1.03 -4.65 -6.91
C LEU A 78 0.16 -3.70 -6.77
N SER A 79 0.25 -3.02 -5.63
CA SER A 79 1.21 -1.94 -5.44
C SER A 79 2.22 -2.24 -4.34
N LYS A 80 3.46 -1.76 -4.54
CA LYS A 80 4.43 -1.59 -3.46
C LYS A 80 3.80 -0.84 -2.30
N HIS A 81 4.19 -1.17 -1.05
CA HIS A 81 3.66 -0.53 0.14
C HIS A 81 4.78 0.00 1.04
N GLN A 82 5.02 1.31 1.03
CA GLN A 82 6.11 1.93 1.79
C GLN A 82 5.68 3.07 2.71
N SER A 83 4.52 3.69 2.44
CA SER A 83 4.15 4.95 3.04
C SER A 83 2.65 5.03 3.35
N ALA A 84 2.20 6.05 4.03
CA ALA A 84 0.80 6.44 4.03
C ALA A 84 0.45 7.31 2.81
N TRP A 85 1.45 7.84 2.12
CA TRP A 85 1.28 8.71 0.96
C TRP A 85 0.48 8.02 -0.15
N GLU A 86 0.83 6.78 -0.52
CA GLU A 86 0.16 6.06 -1.59
C GLU A 86 -1.31 5.78 -1.30
N THR A 87 -1.68 5.59 -0.02
CA THR A 87 -3.09 5.37 0.33
C THR A 87 -3.94 6.63 0.17
N VAL A 88 -3.32 7.81 0.24
CA VAL A 88 -3.95 9.10 -0.01
C VAL A 88 -3.83 9.50 -1.48
N ALA A 89 -2.68 9.24 -2.09
CA ALA A 89 -2.40 9.70 -3.45
C ALA A 89 -3.16 8.92 -4.52
N PHE A 90 -3.21 7.60 -4.42
CA PHE A 90 -3.83 6.79 -5.48
C PHE A 90 -5.29 7.14 -5.75
N PRO A 91 -6.18 7.35 -4.74
CA PRO A 91 -7.53 7.81 -5.03
C PRO A 91 -7.58 9.15 -5.78
N ALA A 92 -6.60 10.03 -5.53
CA ALA A 92 -6.56 11.35 -6.14
C ALA A 92 -6.03 11.36 -7.59
N ILE A 93 -5.15 10.40 -7.93
CA ILE A 93 -4.44 10.36 -9.21
C ILE A 93 -5.01 9.34 -10.20
N MET A 94 -5.73 8.32 -9.71
CA MET A 94 -6.31 7.30 -10.59
C MET A 94 -7.61 7.82 -11.25
N PRO A 95 -7.86 7.45 -12.52
CA PRO A 95 -9.01 7.94 -13.28
C PRO A 95 -10.33 7.25 -12.89
N ARG A 96 -10.27 6.14 -12.16
CA ARG A 96 -11.44 5.37 -11.71
C ARG A 96 -11.48 5.23 -10.20
N PRO A 97 -12.65 4.99 -9.61
CA PRO A 97 -12.76 4.71 -8.19
C PRO A 97 -11.90 3.52 -7.78
N LEU A 98 -11.18 3.67 -6.67
CA LEU A 98 -10.40 2.60 -6.05
C LEU A 98 -11.13 2.00 -4.87
N CYS A 99 -11.15 0.69 -4.78
CA CYS A 99 -11.67 -0.06 -3.66
C CYS A 99 -10.52 -0.73 -2.91
N TYR A 100 -10.23 -0.25 -1.70
CA TYR A 100 -9.22 -0.83 -0.83
C TYR A 100 -9.77 -2.06 -0.11
N VAL A 101 -8.89 -3.07 0.06
CA VAL A 101 -9.18 -4.20 0.94
C VAL A 101 -8.59 -3.94 2.32
N PHE A 102 -9.43 -3.91 3.35
CA PHE A 102 -9.04 -3.56 4.71
C PHE A 102 -9.61 -4.55 5.74
N LYS A 103 -9.10 -4.50 6.97
CA LYS A 103 -9.58 -5.35 8.06
C LYS A 103 -10.95 -4.90 8.55
N ARG A 104 -11.91 -5.83 8.72
CA ARG A 104 -13.27 -5.53 9.18
C ARG A 104 -13.31 -4.74 10.49
N GLU A 105 -12.37 -4.98 11.40
CA GLU A 105 -12.29 -4.27 12.67
C GLU A 105 -12.16 -2.75 12.51
N LEU A 106 -11.62 -2.28 11.39
CA LEU A 106 -11.53 -0.85 11.10
C LEU A 106 -12.89 -0.17 10.88
N LEU A 107 -13.95 -0.94 10.57
CA LEU A 107 -15.33 -0.41 10.50
C LEU A 107 -15.83 0.13 11.85
N TYR A 108 -15.30 -0.38 12.96
CA TYR A 108 -15.69 0.06 14.31
C TYR A 108 -14.95 1.32 14.78
N VAL A 109 -13.95 1.79 14.00
CA VAL A 109 -13.27 3.06 14.30
C VAL A 109 -14.20 4.22 13.95
N PRO A 110 -14.64 5.03 14.93
CA PRO A 110 -15.55 6.14 14.67
C PRO A 110 -15.04 7.05 13.56
N PHE A 111 -15.95 7.60 12.78
CA PHE A 111 -15.72 8.44 11.60
C PHE A 111 -14.98 7.74 10.47
N PHE A 112 -13.78 7.22 10.72
CA PHE A 112 -12.94 6.56 9.70
C PHE A 112 -13.60 5.28 9.18
N GLY A 113 -14.01 4.38 10.08
CA GLY A 113 -14.67 3.12 9.71
C GLY A 113 -16.03 3.36 9.05
N TRP A 114 -16.79 4.31 9.56
CA TRP A 114 -18.07 4.70 8.96
C TRP A 114 -17.88 5.22 7.53
N ALA A 115 -16.84 6.05 7.30
CA ALA A 115 -16.50 6.50 5.95
C ALA A 115 -16.16 5.34 5.02
N LEU A 116 -15.34 4.37 5.47
CA LEU A 116 -15.01 3.17 4.69
C LEU A 116 -16.24 2.36 4.31
N GLY A 117 -17.21 2.21 5.24
CA GLY A 117 -18.49 1.53 4.97
C GLY A 117 -19.34 2.30 3.95
N MET A 118 -19.51 3.62 4.13
CA MET A 118 -20.28 4.48 3.22
C MET A 118 -19.67 4.57 1.81
N LEU A 119 -18.35 4.44 1.70
CA LEU A 119 -17.61 4.37 0.43
C LEU A 119 -17.61 2.95 -0.17
N LYS A 120 -18.26 2.00 0.47
CA LYS A 120 -18.39 0.61 0.02
C LYS A 120 -17.03 -0.06 -0.24
N MET A 121 -16.03 0.21 0.57
CA MET A 121 -14.73 -0.46 0.50
C MET A 121 -14.86 -1.95 0.84
N VAL A 122 -13.95 -2.80 0.33
CA VAL A 122 -13.94 -4.23 0.61
C VAL A 122 -13.30 -4.50 1.97
N HIS A 123 -13.98 -5.25 2.83
CA HIS A 123 -13.41 -5.64 4.12
C HIS A 123 -13.18 -7.16 4.19
N ILE A 124 -12.15 -7.54 4.95
CA ILE A 124 -11.85 -8.93 5.27
C ILE A 124 -12.05 -9.18 6.77
N ASP A 125 -12.92 -10.14 7.09
CA ASP A 125 -13.03 -10.68 8.44
C ASP A 125 -12.19 -11.95 8.56
N ARG A 126 -11.04 -11.85 9.21
CA ARG A 126 -10.15 -13.00 9.38
C ARG A 126 -10.70 -14.08 10.29
N LYS A 127 -11.72 -13.76 11.10
CA LYS A 127 -12.40 -14.72 11.98
C LYS A 127 -13.26 -15.72 11.21
N GLU A 128 -13.67 -15.37 9.98
CA GLU A 128 -14.41 -16.26 9.07
C GLU A 128 -13.52 -17.40 8.50
N GLY A 129 -12.24 -17.44 8.83
CA GLY A 129 -11.33 -18.51 8.43
C GLY A 129 -11.32 -18.73 6.90
N LYS A 130 -11.66 -19.95 6.46
CA LYS A 130 -11.67 -20.31 5.03
C LYS A 130 -12.68 -19.53 4.18
N TYR A 131 -13.71 -18.96 4.77
CA TYR A 131 -14.74 -18.18 4.06
C TYR A 131 -14.36 -16.70 3.90
N ALA A 132 -13.42 -16.20 4.68
CA ALA A 132 -12.99 -14.80 4.63
C ALA A 132 -12.57 -14.36 3.23
N PHE A 133 -11.84 -15.21 2.52
CA PHE A 133 -11.36 -14.89 1.17
C PHE A 133 -12.50 -14.90 0.14
N ALA A 134 -13.42 -15.86 0.21
CA ALA A 134 -14.58 -15.90 -0.68
C ALA A 134 -15.48 -14.66 -0.51
N SER A 135 -15.63 -14.16 0.73
CA SER A 135 -16.31 -12.91 1.03
C SER A 135 -15.63 -11.71 0.34
N VAL A 136 -14.30 -11.62 0.42
CA VAL A 136 -13.52 -10.56 -0.27
C VAL A 136 -13.73 -10.62 -1.78
N VAL A 137 -13.67 -11.80 -2.38
CA VAL A 137 -13.88 -11.98 -3.83
C VAL A 137 -15.29 -11.55 -4.24
N LYS A 138 -16.32 -11.96 -3.48
CA LYS A 138 -17.71 -11.57 -3.74
C LYS A 138 -17.89 -10.05 -3.69
N GLN A 139 -17.40 -9.40 -2.64
CA GLN A 139 -17.46 -7.95 -2.49
C GLN A 139 -16.69 -7.24 -3.62
N GLY A 140 -15.44 -7.65 -3.88
CA GLY A 140 -14.60 -7.02 -4.89
C GLY A 140 -15.17 -7.13 -6.30
N ARG A 141 -15.67 -8.31 -6.69
CA ARG A 141 -16.38 -8.47 -7.98
C ARG A 141 -17.56 -7.51 -8.12
N LEU A 142 -18.32 -7.29 -7.05
CA LEU A 142 -19.42 -6.33 -7.07
C LEU A 142 -18.92 -4.91 -7.31
N ARG A 143 -17.82 -4.52 -6.64
CA ARG A 143 -17.21 -3.18 -6.85
C ARG A 143 -16.67 -3.02 -8.27
N MET A 144 -16.06 -4.07 -8.81
CA MET A 144 -15.55 -4.05 -10.19
C MET A 144 -16.68 -3.94 -11.22
N LYS A 145 -17.82 -4.59 -10.99
CA LYS A 145 -19.04 -4.40 -11.81
C LYS A 145 -19.60 -2.98 -11.74
N GLU A 146 -19.40 -2.30 -10.61
CA GLU A 146 -19.77 -0.88 -10.42
C GLU A 146 -18.71 0.09 -10.99
N GLY A 147 -17.67 -0.42 -11.69
CA GLY A 147 -16.65 0.39 -12.37
C GLY A 147 -15.41 0.74 -11.52
N ALA A 148 -15.33 0.25 -10.27
CA ALA A 148 -14.15 0.46 -9.44
C ALA A 148 -13.04 -0.55 -9.74
N TRP A 149 -11.78 -0.14 -9.54
CA TRP A 149 -10.65 -1.06 -9.46
C TRP A 149 -10.41 -1.48 -8.01
N VAL A 150 -9.98 -2.73 -7.82
CA VAL A 150 -9.60 -3.21 -6.49
C VAL A 150 -8.10 -3.06 -6.32
N ILE A 151 -7.68 -2.37 -5.26
CA ILE A 151 -6.25 -2.19 -4.96
C ILE A 151 -5.86 -2.98 -3.71
N MET A 152 -4.73 -3.67 -3.80
CA MET A 152 -4.13 -4.42 -2.70
C MET A 152 -2.63 -4.18 -2.64
N PHE A 153 -2.09 -4.40 -1.44
CA PHE A 153 -0.67 -4.35 -1.19
C PHE A 153 -0.18 -5.77 -0.87
N PRO A 154 0.51 -6.45 -1.80
CA PRO A 154 0.86 -7.87 -1.63
C PRO A 154 1.80 -8.13 -0.45
N GLU A 155 2.59 -7.14 -0.04
CA GLU A 155 3.44 -7.22 1.16
C GLU A 155 2.63 -7.29 2.46
N GLY A 156 1.38 -6.81 2.46
CA GLY A 156 0.45 -6.84 3.61
C GLY A 156 0.84 -5.93 4.78
N THR A 157 1.97 -5.25 4.67
CA THR A 157 2.46 -4.23 5.61
C THR A 157 3.43 -3.30 4.89
N ARG A 158 3.60 -2.08 5.42
CA ARG A 158 4.56 -1.12 4.85
C ARG A 158 5.99 -1.61 5.07
N THR A 159 6.78 -1.67 4.01
CA THR A 159 8.21 -1.98 4.03
C THR A 159 9.06 -0.71 4.17
N ARG A 160 10.29 -0.86 4.62
CA ARG A 160 11.26 0.24 4.61
C ARG A 160 11.79 0.46 3.20
N VAL A 161 12.27 1.66 2.95
CA VAL A 161 12.99 1.99 1.71
C VAL A 161 14.17 1.04 1.53
N GLY A 162 14.39 0.54 0.32
CA GLY A 162 15.44 -0.42 0.01
C GLY A 162 15.17 -1.86 0.44
N GLN A 163 14.01 -2.13 1.07
CA GLN A 163 13.67 -3.48 1.52
C GLN A 163 12.58 -4.10 0.65
N GLN A 164 12.80 -5.34 0.28
CA GLN A 164 11.78 -6.21 -0.30
C GLN A 164 11.03 -6.92 0.82
N GLY A 165 9.70 -6.78 0.84
CA GLY A 165 8.83 -7.54 1.74
C GLY A 165 8.48 -8.92 1.15
N LYS A 166 7.90 -9.80 1.96
CA LYS A 166 7.35 -11.06 1.47
C LYS A 166 6.01 -10.79 0.77
N TYR A 167 5.93 -11.12 -0.51
CA TYR A 167 4.70 -11.00 -1.30
C TYR A 167 3.75 -12.17 -1.01
N LYS A 168 2.54 -11.83 -0.59
CA LYS A 168 1.47 -12.80 -0.32
C LYS A 168 0.62 -13.01 -1.57
N THR A 169 0.24 -14.23 -1.82
CA THR A 169 -0.51 -14.63 -3.02
C THR A 169 -1.97 -14.19 -3.04
N GLY A 170 -2.47 -13.59 -1.93
CA GLY A 170 -3.89 -13.21 -1.81
C GLY A 170 -4.39 -12.26 -2.90
N GLY A 171 -3.57 -11.29 -3.33
CA GLY A 171 -3.92 -10.37 -4.41
C GLY A 171 -3.96 -11.06 -5.78
N ALA A 172 -3.00 -11.91 -6.07
CA ALA A 172 -2.95 -12.70 -7.29
C ALA A 172 -4.13 -13.68 -7.35
N ARG A 173 -4.40 -14.40 -6.27
CA ARG A 173 -5.57 -15.29 -6.16
C ARG A 173 -6.88 -14.52 -6.38
N PHE A 174 -7.01 -13.33 -5.77
CA PHE A 174 -8.19 -12.48 -5.99
C PHE A 174 -8.36 -12.12 -7.47
N ALA A 175 -7.29 -11.75 -8.17
CA ALA A 175 -7.34 -11.39 -9.58
C ALA A 175 -7.81 -12.57 -10.45
N ILE A 176 -7.25 -13.77 -10.21
CA ILE A 176 -7.67 -15.01 -10.90
C ILE A 176 -9.13 -15.31 -10.62
N ASP A 177 -9.54 -15.35 -9.35
CA ASP A 177 -10.93 -15.64 -8.97
C ASP A 177 -11.89 -14.56 -9.48
N ALA A 178 -11.46 -13.31 -9.64
CA ALA A 178 -12.25 -12.22 -10.20
C ALA A 178 -12.29 -12.23 -11.74
N GLY A 179 -11.38 -12.95 -12.40
CA GLY A 179 -11.22 -12.95 -13.85
C GLY A 179 -10.73 -11.61 -14.39
N ALA A 180 -9.82 -10.94 -13.67
CA ALA A 180 -9.34 -9.60 -14.01
C ALA A 180 -7.82 -9.55 -14.13
N PRO A 181 -7.26 -8.74 -15.04
CA PRO A 181 -5.83 -8.53 -15.14
C PRO A 181 -5.29 -7.82 -13.90
N VAL A 182 -3.99 -8.02 -13.63
CA VAL A 182 -3.26 -7.33 -12.58
C VAL A 182 -2.43 -6.20 -13.18
N VAL A 183 -2.58 -4.99 -12.65
CA VAL A 183 -1.70 -3.87 -12.95
C VAL A 183 -0.72 -3.70 -11.78
N PRO A 184 0.57 -4.00 -11.97
CA PRO A 184 1.56 -3.82 -10.94
C PRO A 184 1.98 -2.34 -10.85
N ILE A 185 2.19 -1.83 -9.62
CA ILE A 185 2.58 -0.44 -9.38
C ILE A 185 3.78 -0.40 -8.43
N ALA A 186 4.82 0.30 -8.84
CA ALA A 186 5.98 0.64 -8.03
C ALA A 186 6.00 2.13 -7.68
N HIS A 187 6.52 2.49 -6.50
CA HIS A 187 6.71 3.89 -6.12
C HIS A 187 7.74 4.04 -4.99
N ASN A 188 8.42 5.17 -4.94
CA ASN A 188 9.45 5.47 -3.94
C ASN A 188 8.98 6.45 -2.85
N ALA A 189 7.69 6.44 -2.51
CA ALA A 189 7.09 7.37 -1.55
C ALA A 189 7.69 7.31 -0.14
N GLY A 190 8.32 6.18 0.22
CA GLY A 190 8.96 6.01 1.52
C GLY A 190 10.05 7.04 1.85
N HIS A 191 10.69 7.65 0.83
CA HIS A 191 11.69 8.71 1.01
C HIS A 191 11.09 10.02 1.50
N VAL A 192 9.94 10.40 0.96
CA VAL A 192 9.33 11.71 1.27
C VAL A 192 8.37 11.62 2.46
N TRP A 193 7.73 10.46 2.61
CA TRP A 193 6.79 10.21 3.69
C TRP A 193 7.08 8.86 4.37
N PRO A 194 8.16 8.79 5.19
CA PRO A 194 8.61 7.54 5.78
C PRO A 194 7.55 6.92 6.69
N ARG A 195 7.55 5.59 6.72
CA ARG A 195 6.70 4.81 7.62
C ARG A 195 6.91 5.22 9.07
N ASN A 196 5.83 5.46 9.80
CA ASN A 196 5.82 5.79 11.23
C ASN A 196 6.69 7.00 11.61
N SER A 197 6.94 7.94 10.68
CA SER A 197 7.69 9.16 10.94
C SER A 197 6.77 10.38 10.97
N PHE A 198 6.95 11.24 11.97
CA PHE A 198 6.34 12.56 11.99
C PHE A 198 6.95 13.44 10.88
N ILE A 199 8.25 13.34 10.67
CA ILE A 199 8.98 14.18 9.71
C ILE A 199 8.69 13.74 8.28
N LYS A 200 8.37 14.71 7.44
CA LYS A 200 8.22 14.58 5.99
C LYS A 200 9.36 15.31 5.28
N TYR A 201 9.74 14.80 4.13
CA TYR A 201 10.87 15.31 3.36
C TYR A 201 10.38 15.84 2.02
N ALA A 202 10.92 16.98 1.60
CA ALA A 202 10.69 17.47 0.25
C ALA A 202 11.32 16.52 -0.76
N GLY A 203 10.63 16.29 -1.87
CA GLY A 203 11.10 15.42 -2.93
C GLY A 203 9.99 15.09 -3.92
N THR A 204 10.36 14.31 -4.94
CA THR A 204 9.40 13.85 -5.96
C THR A 204 9.21 12.34 -5.85
N VAL A 205 7.96 11.94 -5.64
CA VAL A 205 7.56 10.54 -5.72
C VAL A 205 7.41 10.17 -7.19
N THR A 206 8.10 9.14 -7.62
CA THR A 206 7.83 8.49 -8.89
C THR A 206 6.85 7.35 -8.65
N VAL A 207 5.72 7.39 -9.35
CA VAL A 207 4.76 6.29 -9.43
C VAL A 207 4.90 5.68 -10.81
N SER A 208 5.31 4.43 -10.87
CA SER A 208 5.45 3.68 -12.12
C SER A 208 4.37 2.62 -12.21
N ILE A 209 3.62 2.62 -13.31
CA ILE A 209 2.50 1.75 -13.59
C ILE A 209 2.90 0.79 -14.70
N GLY A 210 2.91 -0.51 -14.39
CA GLY A 210 3.26 -1.56 -15.34
C GLY A 210 2.12 -1.91 -16.29
N LYS A 211 2.49 -2.61 -17.37
CA LYS A 211 1.50 -3.19 -18.28
C LYS A 211 0.65 -4.21 -17.54
N PRO A 212 -0.65 -4.32 -17.86
CA PRO A 212 -1.51 -5.34 -17.30
C PRO A 212 -0.94 -6.75 -17.54
N ILE A 213 -0.92 -7.55 -16.49
CA ILE A 213 -0.55 -8.97 -16.54
C ILE A 213 -1.86 -9.77 -16.58
N ASP A 214 -2.08 -10.52 -17.65
CA ASP A 214 -3.22 -11.42 -17.74
C ASP A 214 -3.15 -12.50 -16.66
N SER A 215 -4.25 -12.71 -15.96
CA SER A 215 -4.37 -13.72 -14.90
C SER A 215 -4.84 -15.08 -15.42
N THR A 216 -5.25 -15.16 -16.69
CA THR A 216 -5.83 -16.36 -17.30
C THR A 216 -4.81 -17.50 -17.39
N GLY A 217 -5.18 -18.69 -16.93
CA GLY A 217 -4.34 -19.90 -17.00
C GLY A 217 -3.15 -19.90 -16.04
N LEU A 218 -3.00 -18.89 -15.18
CA LEU A 218 -1.94 -18.83 -14.18
C LEU A 218 -2.40 -19.36 -12.83
N THR A 219 -1.48 -19.99 -12.10
CA THR A 219 -1.69 -20.24 -10.66
C THR A 219 -1.45 -18.94 -9.87
N PRO A 220 -2.00 -18.83 -8.63
CA PRO A 220 -1.73 -17.67 -7.77
C PRO A 220 -0.24 -17.43 -7.53
N ASP A 221 0.56 -18.48 -7.38
CA ASP A 221 2.00 -18.35 -7.17
C ASP A 221 2.72 -17.83 -8.41
N GLN A 222 2.35 -18.34 -9.62
CA GLN A 222 2.91 -17.85 -10.87
C GLN A 222 2.60 -16.38 -11.14
N LEU A 223 1.35 -15.97 -10.92
CA LEU A 223 0.94 -14.58 -11.10
C LEU A 223 1.63 -13.68 -10.06
N ASN A 224 1.69 -14.11 -8.79
CA ASN A 224 2.37 -13.37 -7.73
C ASN A 224 3.86 -13.20 -8.02
N ALA A 225 4.53 -14.24 -8.51
CA ALA A 225 5.95 -14.18 -8.88
C ALA A 225 6.20 -13.18 -10.03
N ARG A 226 5.32 -13.12 -11.05
CA ARG A 226 5.43 -12.12 -12.13
C ARG A 226 5.26 -10.69 -11.60
N VAL A 227 4.28 -10.47 -10.73
CA VAL A 227 4.02 -9.17 -10.11
C VAL A 227 5.20 -8.74 -9.24
N GLU A 228 5.71 -9.63 -8.39
CA GLU A 228 6.86 -9.38 -7.53
C GLU A 228 8.10 -9.05 -8.36
N ALA A 229 8.41 -9.86 -9.37
CA ALA A 229 9.55 -9.64 -10.25
C ALA A 229 9.48 -8.27 -10.93
N TRP A 230 8.31 -7.88 -11.44
CA TRP A 230 8.14 -6.58 -12.07
C TRP A 230 8.28 -5.43 -11.06
N ILE A 231 7.58 -5.49 -9.92
CA ILE A 231 7.62 -4.41 -8.92
C ILE A 231 9.05 -4.23 -8.40
N GLU A 232 9.75 -5.31 -8.07
CA GLU A 232 11.09 -5.21 -7.48
C GLU A 232 12.15 -4.79 -8.52
N ALA A 233 12.02 -5.20 -9.78
CA ALA A 233 12.86 -4.69 -10.86
C ALA A 233 12.64 -3.18 -11.07
N GLU A 234 11.38 -2.76 -11.06
CA GLU A 234 11.00 -1.37 -11.23
C GLU A 234 11.41 -0.50 -10.03
N MET A 235 11.34 -1.02 -8.82
CA MET A 235 11.88 -0.34 -7.64
C MET A 235 13.39 -0.07 -7.77
N ARG A 236 14.16 -1.03 -8.30
CA ARG A 236 15.60 -0.82 -8.58
C ARG A 236 15.83 0.24 -9.65
N ARG A 237 14.93 0.37 -10.63
CA ARG A 237 14.99 1.39 -11.67
C ARG A 237 14.69 2.79 -11.13
N ILE A 238 13.59 2.94 -10.36
CA ILE A 238 13.16 4.27 -9.88
C ILE A 238 13.87 4.73 -8.61
N ASP A 239 14.54 3.81 -7.91
CA ASP A 239 15.24 4.07 -6.65
C ASP A 239 16.55 3.29 -6.52
N PRO A 240 17.47 3.45 -7.51
CA PRO A 240 18.68 2.64 -7.59
C PRO A 240 19.61 2.80 -6.39
N HIS A 241 19.59 3.95 -5.73
CA HIS A 241 20.44 4.20 -4.56
C HIS A 241 20.01 3.39 -3.34
N ALA A 242 18.71 3.25 -3.11
CA ALA A 242 18.19 2.52 -1.95
C ALA A 242 18.39 1.00 -2.07
N TYR A 243 18.50 0.47 -3.30
CA TYR A 243 18.61 -0.97 -3.55
C TYR A 243 20.04 -1.45 -3.84
N ARG A 244 21.03 -0.56 -3.99
CA ARG A 244 22.45 -0.93 -4.18
C ARG A 244 23.06 -1.59 -2.96
N ASP A 245 22.68 -1.14 -1.77
CA ASP A 245 23.25 -1.62 -0.50
C ASP A 245 22.61 -2.93 -0.02
N ALA A 246 21.44 -3.31 -0.52
CA ALA A 246 20.76 -4.55 -0.15
C ALA A 246 21.37 -5.81 -0.77
N GLY A 247 22.20 -5.69 -1.83
CA GLY A 247 22.88 -6.81 -2.48
C GLY A 247 24.24 -7.17 -1.87
N GLY A 248 24.82 -6.30 -1.05
CA GLY A 248 26.14 -6.48 -0.45
C GLY A 248 26.19 -7.14 0.92
N GLY A 249 25.04 -7.33 1.58
CA GLY A 249 24.99 -7.78 2.97
C GLY A 249 24.78 -9.29 3.22
N ALA A 250 24.63 -10.10 2.19
CA ALA A 250 24.27 -11.52 2.34
C ALA A 250 25.46 -12.50 2.30
N SER A 251 26.72 -12.04 2.29
CA SER A 251 27.88 -12.94 2.18
C SER A 251 28.93 -12.86 3.28
N ALA A 252 28.59 -12.33 4.46
CA ALA A 252 29.58 -12.22 5.54
C ALA A 252 29.03 -12.68 6.90
N SER A 253 28.55 -13.95 7.03
CA SER A 253 28.42 -14.59 8.34
C SER A 253 28.37 -16.12 8.23
N SER A 254 29.37 -16.72 7.57
CA SER A 254 29.69 -18.12 7.74
C SER A 254 31.21 -18.27 7.88
N GLY A 255 31.73 -18.10 9.08
CA GLY A 255 33.14 -18.31 9.34
C GLY A 255 33.57 -17.90 10.74
N LYS A 256 33.10 -18.62 11.78
CA LYS A 256 33.90 -18.74 12.99
C LYS A 256 33.91 -20.19 13.43
N ALA A 257 34.91 -20.85 12.92
CA ALA A 257 35.37 -22.17 13.30
C ALA A 257 35.87 -22.17 14.75
N GLY A 258 35.77 -23.34 15.30
CA GLY A 258 36.09 -23.79 16.62
C GLY A 258 37.32 -23.26 17.31
N LYS A 259 37.25 -23.24 18.60
CA LYS A 259 38.40 -23.42 19.47
C LYS A 259 38.06 -24.52 20.51
N ARG A 260 38.84 -25.56 20.40
CA ARG A 260 38.96 -26.68 21.37
C ARG A 260 39.48 -26.13 22.70
N GLY A 261 38.98 -26.67 23.78
CA GLY A 261 39.53 -26.53 25.11
C GLY A 261 38.91 -27.59 25.97
N GLY A 262 39.66 -28.67 26.16
CA GLY A 262 39.33 -29.79 26.99
C GLY A 262 39.45 -29.44 28.48
N GLY A 263 38.82 -30.22 29.29
CA GLY A 263 38.81 -30.14 30.76
C GLY A 263 37.94 -31.21 31.34
N ASP A 264 38.55 -32.39 31.42
CA ASP A 264 38.19 -33.55 32.21
C ASP A 264 37.80 -33.17 33.63
N ARG A 265 36.74 -33.73 34.20
CA ARG A 265 36.66 -34.31 35.54
C ARG A 265 35.32 -35.01 35.79
N ALA A 266 35.49 -36.28 36.11
CA ALA A 266 34.52 -37.20 36.68
C ALA A 266 33.89 -36.68 37.99
N ASP A 267 32.71 -37.03 38.36
CA ASP A 267 32.40 -38.09 39.33
C ASP A 267 31.06 -37.82 40.04
N THR A 268 30.38 -38.94 40.26
CA THR A 268 29.47 -39.36 41.34
C THR A 268 28.09 -38.68 41.52
N SER A 269 27.10 -39.52 41.24
CA SER A 269 26.13 -40.17 42.13
C SER A 269 24.95 -39.37 42.72
N LEU A 270 23.78 -40.04 42.56
CA LEU A 270 22.66 -40.24 43.49
C LEU A 270 21.68 -39.07 43.75
N GLY A 271 20.42 -39.42 43.46
CA GLY A 271 19.23 -38.75 43.91
C GLY A 271 18.11 -38.82 42.91
#